data_714acae9a765f762f2f542d271a55f48
#
_entry.id   714acae9a765f762f2f542d271a55f48
#
_cell.length_a   1.000
_cell.length_b   1.000
_cell.length_c   1.000
_cell.angle_alpha   90.00
_cell.angle_beta   90.00
_cell.angle_gamma   90.00
#
_symmetry.space_group_name_H-M   'P 1'
#
loop_
_entity.id
_entity.type
_entity.pdbx_description
1 polymer ?
#
loop_
_entity_poly.entity_id
_entity_poly.type
_entity_poly.pdbx_seq_one_letter_code
_entity_poly.pdbx_strand_id
1 'polypeptide(L)'
;IKTRIEHAGGRYWAGDNIAPYLHEGDKEALIEELTRKFEGVLDSLVIDRANDPNSNDTPRRLAKMYINELMSGRYDNKPNATAFPNHTNDRYDGMLVVRSELKSVCSHHHQPVSGVAYIGIIAADTLIGLSKYTRLAQWCARRGTLQEELAMDICKEIQRATGSEDVGVYIQATHGCCENRGIMATSSLTQTTVLRGSFFNDGATKKEFMDNIKLQQGFVCN
;
A
#
# COMPACT_ATOMS: atom_id res chain seq x y z
N ILE A 1 -4.15 22.64 4.82
CA ILE A 1 -4.46 21.34 4.23
C ILE A 1 -5.80 20.85 4.76
N LYS A 2 -5.97 20.62 6.08
CA LYS A 2 -7.23 20.11 6.67
C LYS A 2 -8.44 20.91 6.21
N THR A 3 -8.42 22.23 6.32
CA THR A 3 -9.49 23.13 5.89
C THR A 3 -9.84 22.95 4.40
N ARG A 4 -8.84 22.74 3.53
CA ARG A 4 -9.09 22.48 2.10
C ARG A 4 -9.81 21.15 1.87
N ILE A 5 -9.43 20.12 2.62
CA ILE A 5 -10.09 18.79 2.54
C ILE A 5 -11.54 18.91 3.01
N GLU A 6 -11.78 19.57 4.14
CA GLU A 6 -13.10 19.77 4.73
C GLU A 6 -14.03 20.59 3.80
N HIS A 7 -13.54 21.69 3.22
CA HIS A 7 -14.30 22.51 2.26
C HIS A 7 -14.65 21.73 0.97
N ALA A 8 -13.81 20.76 0.59
CA ALA A 8 -14.10 19.88 -0.55
C ALA A 8 -15.00 18.69 -0.19
N GLY A 9 -15.48 18.59 1.04
CA GLY A 9 -16.27 17.45 1.51
C GLY A 9 -15.46 16.15 1.59
N GLY A 10 -14.13 16.26 1.63
CA GLY A 10 -13.19 15.13 1.67
C GLY A 10 -12.99 14.57 3.07
N ARG A 11 -12.32 13.43 3.12
CA ARG A 11 -11.91 12.74 4.34
C ARG A 11 -10.38 12.63 4.37
N TYR A 12 -9.80 12.53 5.57
CA TYR A 12 -8.34 12.39 5.76
C TYR A 12 -7.96 11.35 6.82
N TRP A 13 -8.65 10.21 6.81
CA TRP A 13 -8.30 9.07 7.65
C TRP A 13 -6.94 8.47 7.26
N ALA A 14 -6.41 7.55 8.06
CA ALA A 14 -5.05 7.04 7.88
C ALA A 14 -4.77 6.52 6.45
N GLY A 15 -5.65 5.69 5.90
CA GLY A 15 -5.50 5.11 4.56
C GLY A 15 -5.83 6.04 3.39
N ASP A 16 -6.33 7.27 3.64
CA ASP A 16 -6.74 8.14 2.54
C ASP A 16 -5.55 8.79 1.84
N ASN A 17 -5.62 8.87 0.51
CA ASN A 17 -4.71 9.73 -0.25
C ASN A 17 -5.22 11.18 -0.20
N ILE A 18 -4.37 12.11 0.19
CA ILE A 18 -4.68 13.54 0.29
C ILE A 18 -3.95 14.40 -0.75
N ALA A 19 -3.21 13.78 -1.66
CA ALA A 19 -2.48 14.48 -2.71
C ALA A 19 -3.32 15.49 -3.51
N PRO A 20 -4.61 15.22 -3.85
CA PRO A 20 -5.43 16.19 -4.58
C PRO A 20 -5.66 17.53 -3.86
N TYR A 21 -5.43 17.56 -2.56
CA TYR A 21 -5.62 18.77 -1.72
C TYR A 21 -4.31 19.47 -1.37
N LEU A 22 -3.18 18.94 -1.83
CA LEU A 22 -1.86 19.54 -1.59
C LEU A 22 -1.53 20.57 -2.67
N HIS A 23 -0.93 21.67 -2.24
CA HIS A 23 -0.34 22.68 -3.10
C HIS A 23 1.18 22.55 -3.08
N GLU A 24 1.83 23.27 -4.00
CA GLU A 24 3.29 23.39 -3.99
C GLU A 24 3.79 23.93 -2.65
N GLY A 25 4.84 23.34 -2.10
CA GLY A 25 5.42 23.68 -0.80
C GLY A 25 4.73 23.02 0.42
N ASP A 26 3.54 22.41 0.27
CA ASP A 26 2.85 21.79 1.42
C ASP A 26 3.59 20.59 2.01
N LYS A 27 4.27 19.78 1.18
CA LYS A 27 5.04 18.62 1.67
C LYS A 27 6.26 19.10 2.48
N GLU A 28 6.94 20.11 2.02
CA GLU A 28 8.06 20.75 2.71
C GLU A 28 7.62 21.31 4.06
N ALA A 29 6.50 22.03 4.09
CA ALA A 29 5.92 22.57 5.33
C ALA A 29 5.53 21.44 6.32
N LEU A 30 5.00 20.31 5.83
CA LEU A 30 4.72 19.14 6.67
C LEU A 30 6.01 18.52 7.23
N ILE A 31 7.07 18.43 6.44
CA ILE A 31 8.38 17.94 6.91
C ILE A 31 8.93 18.84 8.00
N GLU A 32 8.86 20.15 7.83
CA GLU A 32 9.32 21.11 8.84
C GLU A 32 8.50 21.03 10.12
N GLU A 33 7.17 20.94 10.01
CA GLU A 33 6.29 20.78 11.17
C GLU A 33 6.56 19.49 11.92
N LEU A 34 6.68 18.36 11.20
CA LEU A 34 7.00 17.07 11.78
C LEU A 34 8.38 17.06 12.43
N THR A 35 9.38 17.73 11.83
CA THR A 35 10.72 17.84 12.41
C THR A 35 10.62 18.45 13.80
N ARG A 36 9.96 19.60 13.95
CA ARG A 36 9.76 20.25 15.26
C ARG A 36 9.03 19.35 16.27
N LYS A 37 8.05 18.56 15.82
CA LYS A 37 7.33 17.64 16.71
C LYS A 37 8.21 16.46 17.14
N PHE A 38 9.03 15.92 16.24
CA PHE A 38 9.99 14.86 16.58
C PHE A 38 11.13 15.36 17.49
N GLU A 39 11.53 16.62 17.39
CA GLU A 39 12.41 17.25 18.38
C GLU A 39 11.82 17.12 19.78
N GLY A 40 10.56 17.53 19.97
CA GLY A 40 9.86 17.40 21.25
C GLY A 40 9.70 15.96 21.73
N VAL A 41 9.53 15.00 20.81
CA VAL A 41 9.50 13.56 21.18
C VAL A 41 10.85 13.10 21.73
N LEU A 42 11.96 13.44 21.05
CA LEU A 42 13.31 13.07 21.50
C LEU A 42 13.68 13.74 22.81
N ASP A 43 13.30 15.01 22.98
CA ASP A 43 13.50 15.75 24.24
C ASP A 43 12.71 15.09 25.39
N SER A 44 11.49 14.62 25.14
CA SER A 44 10.68 13.89 26.12
C SER A 44 11.26 12.51 26.46
N LEU A 45 12.01 11.90 25.54
CA LEU A 45 12.77 10.66 25.78
C LEU A 45 14.12 10.90 26.48
N VAL A 46 14.41 12.17 26.84
CA VAL A 46 15.65 12.59 27.51
C VAL A 46 16.88 12.29 26.65
N ILE A 47 16.80 12.50 25.35
CA ILE A 47 17.89 12.35 24.38
C ILE A 47 18.55 13.72 24.15
N ASP A 48 19.84 13.84 24.50
CA ASP A 48 20.62 15.06 24.30
C ASP A 48 21.06 15.23 22.85
N ARG A 49 20.14 15.69 22.01
CA ARG A 49 20.38 15.91 20.57
C ARG A 49 21.46 16.95 20.27
N ALA A 50 21.73 17.86 21.20
CA ALA A 50 22.71 18.94 21.01
C ALA A 50 24.15 18.40 21.06
N ASN A 51 24.40 17.44 21.92
CA ASN A 51 25.73 16.88 22.17
C ASN A 51 25.91 15.47 21.58
N ASP A 52 24.82 14.76 21.22
CA ASP A 52 24.90 13.46 20.54
C ASP A 52 24.87 13.61 19.01
N PRO A 53 26.03 13.42 18.33
CA PRO A 53 26.10 13.55 16.88
C PRO A 53 25.25 12.52 16.11
N ASN A 54 24.88 11.39 16.74
CA ASN A 54 24.06 10.37 16.10
C ASN A 54 22.57 10.72 16.06
N SER A 55 22.07 11.44 17.06
CA SER A 55 20.67 11.84 17.19
C SER A 55 20.37 13.27 16.75
N ASN A 56 21.37 14.07 16.48
CA ASN A 56 21.24 15.49 16.12
C ASN A 56 20.23 15.72 14.97
N ASP A 57 20.36 15.00 13.86
CA ASP A 57 19.49 15.13 12.67
C ASP A 57 18.34 14.10 12.64
N THR A 58 18.17 13.29 13.68
CA THR A 58 17.11 12.26 13.74
C THR A 58 15.70 12.82 13.54
N PRO A 59 15.31 13.97 14.12
CA PRO A 59 13.97 14.53 13.90
C PRO A 59 13.67 14.78 12.41
N ARG A 60 14.62 15.37 11.69
CA ARG A 60 14.46 15.65 10.26
C ARG A 60 14.46 14.38 9.40
N ARG A 61 15.30 13.39 9.76
CA ARG A 61 15.32 12.08 9.09
C ARG A 61 13.97 11.38 9.25
N LEU A 62 13.41 11.35 10.47
CA LEU A 62 12.09 10.78 10.73
C LEU A 62 11.00 11.51 9.94
N ALA A 63 10.99 12.83 9.93
CA ALA A 63 10.02 13.61 9.19
C ALA A 63 10.04 13.30 7.69
N LYS A 64 11.23 13.27 7.07
CA LYS A 64 11.40 12.91 5.66
C LYS A 64 10.98 11.47 5.38
N MET A 65 11.37 10.54 6.24
CA MET A 65 10.99 9.12 6.13
C MET A 65 9.47 8.97 6.10
N TYR A 66 8.74 9.62 7.00
CA TYR A 66 7.28 9.55 7.01
C TYR A 66 6.66 10.11 5.74
N ILE A 67 7.04 11.30 5.31
CA ILE A 67 6.39 11.98 4.18
C ILE A 67 6.80 11.39 2.83
N ASN A 68 8.09 11.10 2.63
CA ASN A 68 8.63 10.75 1.31
C ASN A 68 8.76 9.25 1.06
N GLU A 69 8.71 8.42 2.12
CA GLU A 69 8.98 6.99 2.01
C GLU A 69 7.81 6.15 2.54
N LEU A 70 7.61 6.11 3.86
CA LEU A 70 6.64 5.22 4.50
C LEU A 70 5.19 5.53 4.12
N MET A 71 4.86 6.82 4.00
CA MET A 71 3.50 7.29 3.69
C MET A 71 3.45 8.11 2.38
N SER A 72 4.40 7.92 1.47
CA SER A 72 4.45 8.66 0.21
C SER A 72 3.15 8.49 -0.61
N GLY A 73 2.54 7.32 -0.62
CA GLY A 73 1.26 7.07 -1.30
C GLY A 73 0.07 7.84 -0.72
N ARG A 74 0.21 8.44 0.47
CA ARG A 74 -0.76 9.36 1.04
C ARG A 74 -0.63 10.77 0.44
N TYR A 75 0.59 11.18 0.12
CA TYR A 75 0.94 12.55 -0.31
C TYR A 75 1.25 12.68 -1.79
N ASP A 76 1.49 11.56 -2.49
CA ASP A 76 1.80 11.53 -3.90
C ASP A 76 0.55 11.19 -4.74
N ASN A 77 0.51 11.77 -5.95
CA ASN A 77 -0.54 11.45 -6.89
C ASN A 77 -0.54 9.97 -7.27
N LYS A 78 -1.73 9.46 -7.62
CA LYS A 78 -1.89 8.10 -8.10
C LYS A 78 -1.00 7.86 -9.33
N PRO A 79 -0.26 6.73 -9.39
CA PRO A 79 0.51 6.36 -10.57
C PRO A 79 -0.39 6.24 -11.80
N ASN A 80 0.07 6.75 -12.93
CA ASN A 80 -0.66 6.57 -14.18
C ASN A 80 -0.65 5.10 -14.61
N ALA A 81 -1.83 4.54 -14.82
CA ALA A 81 -2.04 3.19 -15.34
C ALA A 81 -2.63 3.29 -16.75
N THR A 82 -1.76 3.46 -17.74
CA THR A 82 -2.19 3.49 -19.14
C THR A 82 -2.84 2.17 -19.50
N ALA A 83 -4.12 2.22 -19.87
CA ALA A 83 -4.88 1.10 -20.37
C ALA A 83 -4.78 1.04 -21.89
N PHE A 84 -4.87 -0.17 -22.44
CA PHE A 84 -4.92 -0.44 -23.87
C PHE A 84 -5.99 -1.51 -24.17
N PRO A 85 -6.57 -1.53 -25.36
CA PRO A 85 -7.63 -2.48 -25.69
C PRO A 85 -7.19 -3.94 -25.55
N ASN A 86 -8.05 -4.76 -24.95
CA ASN A 86 -7.90 -6.22 -24.89
C ASN A 86 -8.51 -6.84 -26.15
N HIS A 87 -8.03 -6.42 -27.32
CA HIS A 87 -8.39 -7.04 -28.57
C HIS A 87 -7.17 -7.01 -29.49
N THR A 88 -6.73 -8.12 -29.82
CA THR A 88 -6.15 -8.48 -31.07
C THR A 88 -7.13 -9.47 -31.71
N ASN A 89 -6.81 -10.18 -32.75
CA ASN A 89 -7.74 -11.12 -33.42
C ASN A 89 -8.42 -12.11 -32.44
N ASP A 90 -7.76 -12.41 -31.31
CA ASP A 90 -8.31 -13.22 -30.20
C ASP A 90 -8.16 -12.45 -28.89
N ARG A 91 -9.30 -12.21 -28.23
CA ARG A 91 -9.37 -11.58 -26.90
C ARG A 91 -8.76 -12.48 -25.84
N TYR A 92 -7.88 -11.94 -24.99
CA TYR A 92 -7.41 -12.65 -23.80
C TYR A 92 -8.53 -12.68 -22.75
N ASP A 93 -8.97 -13.88 -22.39
CA ASP A 93 -10.04 -14.17 -21.42
C ASP A 93 -9.59 -15.02 -20.23
N GLY A 94 -8.29 -15.32 -20.18
CA GLY A 94 -7.70 -16.09 -19.09
C GLY A 94 -7.46 -15.27 -17.82
N MET A 95 -7.04 -15.98 -16.78
CA MET A 95 -6.63 -15.38 -15.52
C MET A 95 -5.16 -14.91 -15.58
N LEU A 96 -4.93 -13.64 -15.29
CA LEU A 96 -3.59 -13.08 -15.03
C LEU A 96 -3.37 -12.97 -13.53
N VAL A 97 -2.26 -13.47 -13.01
CA VAL A 97 -1.88 -13.32 -11.59
C VAL A 97 -0.53 -12.63 -11.49
N VAL A 98 -0.51 -11.46 -10.86
CA VAL A 98 0.71 -10.67 -10.65
C VAL A 98 1.09 -10.71 -9.17
N ARG A 99 2.34 -11.11 -8.87
CA ARG A 99 2.95 -11.00 -7.55
C ARG A 99 3.62 -9.65 -7.38
N SER A 100 3.34 -8.97 -6.29
CA SER A 100 3.92 -7.67 -5.94
C SER A 100 4.44 -7.67 -4.52
N GLU A 101 5.69 -7.30 -4.32
CA GLU A 101 6.20 -7.05 -2.97
C GLU A 101 5.56 -5.81 -2.36
N LEU A 102 5.21 -5.90 -1.08
CA LEU A 102 4.58 -4.82 -0.33
C LEU A 102 5.48 -4.39 0.84
N LYS A 103 5.62 -3.08 0.97
CA LYS A 103 6.13 -2.42 2.16
C LYS A 103 5.09 -1.39 2.59
N SER A 104 4.57 -1.56 3.79
CA SER A 104 3.52 -0.71 4.36
C SER A 104 3.85 -0.36 5.80
N VAL A 105 3.00 0.45 6.39
CA VAL A 105 3.05 0.85 7.80
C VAL A 105 1.68 0.62 8.41
N CYS A 106 1.64 -0.10 9.53
CA CYS A 106 0.41 -0.31 10.27
C CYS A 106 -0.06 1.02 10.90
N SER A 107 -1.33 1.38 10.70
CA SER A 107 -1.90 2.63 11.26
C SER A 107 -1.91 2.69 12.78
N HIS A 108 -1.88 1.56 13.48
CA HIS A 108 -1.98 1.51 14.95
C HIS A 108 -0.69 1.95 15.66
N HIS A 109 0.47 1.44 15.23
CA HIS A 109 1.73 1.66 15.93
C HIS A 109 2.83 2.21 15.03
N HIS A 110 2.51 2.51 13.76
CA HIS A 110 3.44 2.94 12.71
C HIS A 110 4.66 2.01 12.56
N GLN A 111 4.48 0.72 12.90
CA GLN A 111 5.50 -0.31 12.68
C GLN A 111 5.41 -0.84 11.24
N PRO A 112 6.55 -1.28 10.66
CA PRO A 112 6.59 -1.82 9.32
C PRO A 112 5.67 -3.03 9.14
N VAL A 113 5.06 -3.12 7.96
CA VAL A 113 4.37 -4.31 7.45
C VAL A 113 5.09 -4.73 6.18
N SER A 114 5.57 -5.96 6.13
CA SER A 114 6.36 -6.48 5.02
C SER A 114 5.75 -7.77 4.49
N GLY A 115 5.55 -7.84 3.18
CA GLY A 115 4.94 -9.03 2.60
C GLY A 115 4.80 -8.97 1.10
N VAL A 116 3.84 -9.73 0.59
CA VAL A 116 3.52 -9.83 -0.83
C VAL A 116 2.01 -9.73 -1.05
N ALA A 117 1.61 -9.13 -2.16
CA ALA A 117 0.27 -9.22 -2.71
C ALA A 117 0.28 -10.06 -3.98
N TYR A 118 -0.70 -10.92 -4.14
CA TYR A 118 -1.05 -11.59 -5.37
C TYR A 118 -2.34 -10.98 -5.88
N ILE A 119 -2.29 -10.45 -7.09
CA ILE A 119 -3.39 -9.73 -7.73
C ILE A 119 -3.83 -10.56 -8.92
N GLY A 120 -4.99 -11.19 -8.82
CA GLY A 120 -5.62 -11.93 -9.90
C GLY A 120 -6.63 -11.05 -10.63
N ILE A 121 -6.67 -11.17 -11.94
CA ILE A 121 -7.66 -10.49 -12.79
C ILE A 121 -8.07 -11.40 -13.96
N ILE A 122 -9.35 -11.41 -14.28
CA ILE A 122 -9.86 -11.82 -15.57
C ILE A 122 -10.13 -10.55 -16.38
N ALA A 123 -9.43 -10.41 -17.50
CA ALA A 123 -9.43 -9.18 -18.27
C ALA A 123 -10.81 -8.89 -18.88
N ALA A 124 -11.27 -7.64 -18.77
CA ALA A 124 -12.42 -7.12 -19.50
C ALA A 124 -12.00 -6.61 -20.90
N ASP A 125 -12.53 -5.48 -21.32
CA ASP A 125 -12.22 -4.89 -22.63
C ASP A 125 -10.87 -4.18 -22.69
N THR A 126 -10.21 -4.01 -21.53
CA THR A 126 -8.92 -3.33 -21.44
C THR A 126 -7.92 -4.11 -20.59
N LEU A 127 -6.65 -3.92 -20.91
CA LEU A 127 -5.49 -4.39 -20.16
C LEU A 127 -4.64 -3.19 -19.75
N ILE A 128 -3.83 -3.37 -18.70
CA ILE A 128 -2.79 -2.41 -18.30
C ILE A 128 -1.43 -3.09 -18.31
N GLY A 129 -0.36 -2.31 -18.45
CA GLY A 129 0.99 -2.86 -18.43
C GLY A 129 1.30 -3.56 -17.09
N LEU A 130 2.00 -4.70 -17.13
CA LEU A 130 2.26 -5.54 -15.94
C LEU A 130 2.83 -4.77 -14.75
N SER A 131 3.76 -3.84 -15.00
CA SER A 131 4.34 -2.99 -13.94
C SER A 131 3.32 -2.07 -13.24
N LYS A 132 2.15 -1.82 -13.84
CA LYS A 132 1.12 -0.94 -13.29
C LYS A 132 0.41 -1.58 -12.10
N TYR A 133 0.21 -2.90 -12.12
CA TYR A 133 -0.33 -3.65 -10.98
C TYR A 133 0.53 -3.43 -9.74
N THR A 134 1.85 -3.65 -9.87
CA THR A 134 2.80 -3.44 -8.77
C THR A 134 2.85 -1.98 -8.30
N ARG A 135 2.87 -1.01 -9.23
CA ARG A 135 2.91 0.42 -8.86
C ARG A 135 1.66 0.86 -8.11
N LEU A 136 0.47 0.41 -8.53
CA LEU A 136 -0.79 0.70 -7.84
C LEU A 136 -0.82 0.05 -6.46
N ALA A 137 -0.42 -1.22 -6.34
CA ALA A 137 -0.34 -1.92 -5.07
C ALA A 137 0.63 -1.24 -4.08
N GLN A 138 1.82 -0.86 -4.53
CA GLN A 138 2.81 -0.15 -3.72
C GLN A 138 2.33 1.25 -3.31
N TRP A 139 1.66 1.97 -4.20
CA TRP A 139 1.08 3.27 -3.87
C TRP A 139 -0.03 3.16 -2.81
N CYS A 140 -0.90 2.15 -2.89
CA CYS A 140 -1.87 1.86 -1.84
C CYS A 140 -1.18 1.48 -0.51
N ALA A 141 -0.13 0.67 -0.57
CA ALA A 141 0.59 0.21 0.63
C ALA A 141 1.27 1.34 1.40
N ARG A 142 1.71 2.40 0.72
CA ARG A 142 2.42 3.53 1.34
C ARG A 142 1.48 4.63 1.84
N ARG A 143 0.45 4.26 2.61
CA ARG A 143 -0.51 5.23 3.18
C ARG A 143 -0.62 5.16 4.70
N GLY A 144 -0.16 4.09 5.33
CA GLY A 144 -0.33 3.86 6.77
C GLY A 144 -1.75 3.39 7.08
N THR A 145 -2.09 2.17 6.68
CA THR A 145 -3.43 1.59 6.76
C THR A 145 -3.42 0.20 7.40
N LEU A 146 -4.59 -0.37 7.65
CA LEU A 146 -4.74 -1.77 8.02
C LEU A 146 -4.59 -2.68 6.80
N GLN A 147 -4.15 -3.92 7.00
CA GLN A 147 -3.96 -4.88 5.90
C GLN A 147 -5.27 -5.20 5.18
N GLU A 148 -6.37 -5.25 5.90
CA GLU A 148 -7.71 -5.50 5.36
C GLU A 148 -8.16 -4.37 4.44
N GLU A 149 -7.97 -3.12 4.87
CA GLU A 149 -8.26 -1.94 4.05
C GLU A 149 -7.34 -1.85 2.83
N LEU A 150 -6.05 -2.16 3.02
CA LEU A 150 -5.07 -2.22 1.93
C LEU A 150 -5.51 -3.19 0.83
N ALA A 151 -5.96 -4.39 1.20
CA ALA A 151 -6.42 -5.39 0.24
C ALA A 151 -7.65 -4.89 -0.55
N MET A 152 -8.59 -4.23 0.14
CA MET A 152 -9.75 -3.61 -0.51
C MET A 152 -9.37 -2.46 -1.43
N ASP A 153 -8.43 -1.61 -1.03
CA ASP A 153 -8.00 -0.47 -1.83
C ASP A 153 -7.25 -0.92 -3.09
N ILE A 154 -6.35 -1.89 -2.96
CA ILE A 154 -5.69 -2.48 -4.14
C ILE A 154 -6.74 -3.04 -5.11
N CYS A 155 -7.71 -3.82 -4.62
CA CYS A 155 -8.76 -4.38 -5.44
C CYS A 155 -9.53 -3.29 -6.21
N LYS A 156 -10.00 -2.25 -5.51
CA LYS A 156 -10.71 -1.10 -6.11
C LYS A 156 -9.89 -0.36 -7.15
N GLU A 157 -8.60 -0.12 -6.87
CA GLU A 157 -7.74 0.60 -7.82
C GLU A 157 -7.44 -0.21 -9.07
N ILE A 158 -7.32 -1.54 -8.96
CA ILE A 158 -7.16 -2.43 -10.11
C ILE A 158 -8.48 -2.47 -10.93
N GLN A 159 -9.64 -2.61 -10.29
CA GLN A 159 -10.94 -2.53 -10.97
C GLN A 159 -11.09 -1.22 -11.76
N ARG A 160 -10.77 -0.07 -11.14
CA ARG A 160 -10.82 1.24 -11.81
C ARG A 160 -9.86 1.36 -12.97
N ALA A 161 -8.67 0.78 -12.86
CA ALA A 161 -7.63 0.90 -13.89
C ALA A 161 -7.88 0.00 -15.09
N THR A 162 -8.56 -1.13 -14.90
CA THR A 162 -8.77 -2.15 -15.94
C THR A 162 -10.22 -2.22 -16.45
N GLY A 163 -11.17 -1.64 -15.70
CA GLY A 163 -12.61 -1.77 -15.99
C GLY A 163 -13.16 -3.17 -15.73
N SER A 164 -12.38 -4.09 -15.17
CA SER A 164 -12.85 -5.44 -14.84
C SER A 164 -13.48 -5.48 -13.46
N GLU A 165 -14.63 -6.16 -13.35
CA GLU A 165 -15.26 -6.50 -12.07
C GLU A 165 -14.63 -7.74 -11.44
N ASP A 166 -13.91 -8.56 -12.22
CA ASP A 166 -13.34 -9.84 -11.83
C ASP A 166 -11.92 -9.65 -11.31
N VAL A 167 -11.79 -9.32 -10.02
CA VAL A 167 -10.50 -9.08 -9.37
C VAL A 167 -10.40 -9.83 -8.05
N GLY A 168 -9.28 -10.53 -7.86
CA GLY A 168 -8.89 -11.17 -6.59
C GLY A 168 -7.60 -10.55 -6.05
N VAL A 169 -7.56 -10.26 -4.75
CA VAL A 169 -6.35 -9.82 -4.06
C VAL A 169 -6.12 -10.70 -2.84
N TYR A 170 -4.93 -11.27 -2.76
CA TYR A 170 -4.47 -12.01 -1.59
C TYR A 170 -3.19 -11.36 -1.09
N ILE A 171 -3.15 -10.99 0.18
CA ILE A 171 -1.97 -10.41 0.84
C ILE A 171 -1.49 -11.36 1.92
N GLN A 172 -0.20 -11.61 1.96
CA GLN A 172 0.50 -12.32 3.02
C GLN A 172 1.61 -11.44 3.54
N ALA A 173 1.57 -11.08 4.84
CA ALA A 173 2.52 -10.16 5.41
C ALA A 173 2.80 -10.41 6.90
N THR A 174 3.98 -10.01 7.33
CA THR A 174 4.39 -9.90 8.73
C THR A 174 4.21 -8.47 9.21
N HIS A 175 3.97 -8.32 10.52
CA HIS A 175 3.66 -7.05 11.15
C HIS A 175 4.65 -6.75 12.29
N GLY A 176 5.49 -5.74 12.13
CA GLY A 176 6.43 -5.31 13.16
C GLY A 176 5.78 -4.95 14.50
N CYS A 177 4.51 -4.53 14.48
CA CYS A 177 3.77 -4.29 15.72
C CYS A 177 3.46 -5.56 16.53
N CYS A 178 3.50 -6.74 15.90
CA CYS A 178 3.36 -8.04 16.55
C CYS A 178 4.72 -8.71 16.80
N GLU A 179 5.70 -8.49 15.92
CA GLU A 179 7.01 -9.16 15.98
C GLU A 179 8.00 -8.45 16.89
N ASN A 180 8.08 -7.10 16.82
CA ASN A 180 9.17 -6.33 17.42
C ASN A 180 8.80 -5.70 18.77
N ARG A 181 7.55 -5.80 19.21
CA ARG A 181 7.04 -5.25 20.46
C ARG A 181 5.79 -5.99 20.93
N GLY A 182 5.27 -5.66 22.12
CA GLY A 182 4.05 -6.23 22.66
C GLY A 182 4.17 -7.74 22.85
N ILE A 183 3.42 -8.49 22.05
CA ILE A 183 3.39 -9.96 22.13
C ILE A 183 4.66 -10.65 21.64
N MET A 184 5.49 -9.96 20.85
CA MET A 184 6.76 -10.48 20.28
C MET A 184 6.61 -11.81 19.53
N ALA A 185 5.54 -11.95 18.74
CA ALA A 185 5.24 -13.15 17.99
C ALA A 185 6.04 -13.16 16.65
N THR A 186 7.31 -13.57 16.73
CA THR A 186 8.28 -13.50 15.61
C THR A 186 7.94 -14.37 14.40
N SER A 187 7.05 -15.36 14.54
CA SER A 187 6.56 -16.20 13.45
C SER A 187 5.15 -15.84 12.99
N SER A 188 4.62 -14.71 13.43
CA SER A 188 3.26 -14.28 13.07
C SER A 188 3.17 -13.91 11.60
N LEU A 189 2.25 -14.55 10.89
CA LEU A 189 1.97 -14.31 9.47
C LEU A 189 0.48 -14.07 9.28
N THR A 190 0.12 -12.90 8.73
CA THR A 190 -1.27 -12.54 8.48
C THR A 190 -1.60 -12.69 7.00
N GLN A 191 -2.72 -13.34 6.72
CA GLN A 191 -3.24 -13.53 5.37
C GLN A 191 -4.60 -12.85 5.23
N THR A 192 -4.77 -12.06 4.17
CA THR A 192 -6.02 -11.35 3.88
C THR A 192 -6.42 -11.59 2.43
N THR A 193 -7.68 -11.87 2.18
CA THR A 193 -8.21 -12.16 0.84
C THR A 193 -9.42 -11.27 0.55
N VAL A 194 -9.41 -10.61 -0.60
CA VAL A 194 -10.54 -9.87 -1.16
C VAL A 194 -10.84 -10.44 -2.55
N LEU A 195 -12.06 -10.88 -2.77
CA LEU A 195 -12.51 -11.45 -4.04
C LEU A 195 -13.72 -10.66 -4.56
N ARG A 196 -13.77 -10.40 -5.87
CA ARG A 196 -14.87 -9.71 -6.56
C ARG A 196 -15.20 -10.44 -7.86
N GLY A 197 -16.41 -10.25 -8.35
CA GLY A 197 -16.89 -10.86 -9.59
C GLY A 197 -16.78 -12.38 -9.56
N SER A 198 -16.25 -12.98 -10.62
CA SER A 198 -16.09 -14.43 -10.77
C SER A 198 -15.19 -15.04 -9.70
N PHE A 199 -14.17 -14.32 -9.20
CA PHE A 199 -13.34 -14.81 -8.09
C PHE A 199 -14.15 -15.07 -6.82
N PHE A 200 -15.26 -14.34 -6.62
CA PHE A 200 -16.16 -14.56 -5.48
C PHE A 200 -17.28 -15.54 -5.81
N ASN A 201 -17.89 -15.43 -7.00
CA ASN A 201 -19.11 -16.14 -7.37
C ASN A 201 -18.87 -17.55 -7.91
N ASP A 202 -17.66 -17.85 -8.45
CA ASP A 202 -17.32 -19.14 -9.05
C ASP A 202 -16.21 -19.86 -8.29
N GLY A 203 -16.51 -21.06 -7.81
CA GLY A 203 -15.57 -21.90 -7.05
C GLY A 203 -14.37 -22.38 -7.85
N ALA A 204 -14.52 -22.60 -9.17
CA ALA A 204 -13.43 -23.02 -10.05
C ALA A 204 -12.42 -21.89 -10.23
N THR A 205 -12.87 -20.68 -10.53
CA THR A 205 -12.05 -19.47 -10.64
C THR A 205 -11.31 -19.17 -9.34
N LYS A 206 -12.01 -19.25 -8.21
CA LYS A 206 -11.38 -19.09 -6.89
C LYS A 206 -10.29 -20.13 -6.65
N LYS A 207 -10.55 -21.39 -6.98
CA LYS A 207 -9.58 -22.48 -6.82
C LYS A 207 -8.36 -22.25 -7.69
N GLU A 208 -8.54 -21.92 -8.97
CA GLU A 208 -7.47 -21.62 -9.91
C GLU A 208 -6.57 -20.48 -9.38
N PHE A 209 -7.17 -19.40 -8.88
CA PHE A 209 -6.42 -18.29 -8.28
C PHE A 209 -5.55 -18.73 -7.10
N MET A 210 -6.13 -19.51 -6.17
CA MET A 210 -5.39 -19.99 -5.00
C MET A 210 -4.28 -20.99 -5.38
N ASP A 211 -4.49 -21.80 -6.40
CA ASP A 211 -3.47 -22.73 -6.88
C ASP A 211 -2.33 -22.01 -7.61
N ASN A 212 -2.62 -20.96 -8.39
CA ASN A 212 -1.60 -20.09 -8.99
C ASN A 212 -0.74 -19.41 -7.92
N ILE A 213 -1.35 -18.95 -6.81
CA ILE A 213 -0.61 -18.39 -5.66
C ILE A 213 0.37 -19.39 -5.07
N LYS A 214 -0.09 -20.64 -4.82
CA LYS A 214 0.77 -21.70 -4.27
C LYS A 214 1.95 -22.03 -5.19
N LEU A 215 1.71 -22.09 -6.50
CA LEU A 215 2.76 -22.31 -7.49
C LEU A 215 3.80 -21.18 -7.44
N GLN A 216 3.37 -19.92 -7.41
CA GLN A 216 4.30 -18.79 -7.33
C GLN A 216 5.06 -18.74 -6.00
N GLN A 217 4.47 -19.17 -4.88
CA GLN A 217 5.17 -19.30 -3.60
C GLN A 217 6.29 -20.35 -3.67
N GLY A 218 6.07 -21.47 -4.35
CA GLY A 218 7.08 -22.51 -4.57
C GLY A 218 8.28 -22.04 -5.41
N PHE A 219 8.08 -21.15 -6.39
CA PHE A 219 9.17 -20.62 -7.21
C PHE A 219 10.12 -19.66 -6.48
N VAL A 220 9.68 -19.04 -5.38
CA VAL A 220 10.48 -18.04 -4.64
C VAL A 220 11.35 -18.71 -3.57
N CYS A 221 11.08 -19.95 -3.24
CA CYS A 221 11.83 -20.72 -2.22
C CYS A 221 13.02 -21.53 -2.79
N ASN A 222 13.27 -21.48 -4.11
CA ASN A 222 14.39 -22.08 -4.80
C ASN A 222 15.34 -20.99 -5.30
#